data_ec69b5da1f6cc47d0a080c2b103a5795
#
_entry.id   ec69b5da1f6cc47d0a080c2b103a5795
#
_cell.length_a   1.000
_cell.length_b   1.000
_cell.length_c   1.000
_cell.angle_alpha   90.00
_cell.angle_beta   90.00
_cell.angle_gamma   90.00
#
_symmetry.space_group_name_H-M   'P 1'
#
loop_
_entity.id
_entity.type
_entity.pdbx_description
1 polymer ?
#
loop_
_entity_poly.entity_id
_entity_poly.type
_entity_poly.pdbx_seq_one_letter_code
_entity_poly.pdbx_strand_id
1 'polypeptide(L)'
;DSFTYRQDFIPEPLDLNLSDLFFQYGIRIDPTLVLDMECARIAQVIGKVGDKPQIELFPWNYFPLAAPYSNHPIVNNIDRILLDFPAKIDTVKSAGSVTKTPLIVSSPYSRFQLAPARVGFDMLRYAPDASKFDKPHLIMGVLLEGQFKSLYANRPEQSMLEAMEKLGLSFRTESQKAAMIIVSDGDLIRNYYDASTDKFSPVGYSKFEKTTYNGNRAFFLNAVEYLVSEENILEARGKEFKIRMLDQVKISREKSFWQLLNTALPLVLL
;
A
#
# COMPACT_ATOMS: atom_id res chain seq x y z
N ASP A 1 -5.53 -8.92 -15.37
CA ASP A 1 -6.36 -10.14 -15.35
C ASP A 1 -5.72 -11.38 -16.02
N SER A 2 -4.43 -11.34 -16.36
CA SER A 2 -3.70 -12.54 -16.82
C SER A 2 -3.65 -13.66 -15.77
N PHE A 3 -3.82 -13.31 -14.49
CA PHE A 3 -3.87 -14.25 -13.38
C PHE A 3 -5.10 -15.19 -13.40
N THR A 4 -6.16 -14.80 -14.09
CA THR A 4 -7.39 -15.61 -14.18
C THR A 4 -7.24 -16.77 -15.15
N TYR A 5 -6.29 -16.70 -16.09
CA TYR A 5 -6.15 -17.65 -17.20
C TYR A 5 -4.83 -18.44 -17.20
N ARG A 6 -3.83 -18.00 -16.40
CA ARG A 6 -2.53 -18.64 -16.31
C ARG A 6 -2.19 -19.00 -14.87
N GLN A 7 -1.55 -20.15 -14.67
CA GLN A 7 -1.07 -20.57 -13.34
C GLN A 7 0.19 -19.80 -12.90
N ASP A 8 0.83 -19.09 -13.81
CA ASP A 8 2.01 -18.25 -13.58
C ASP A 8 2.08 -17.11 -14.59
N PHE A 9 2.79 -16.06 -14.23
CA PHE A 9 3.12 -14.93 -15.10
C PHE A 9 4.43 -14.28 -14.64
N ILE A 10 5.03 -13.51 -15.54
CA ILE A 10 6.19 -12.68 -15.25
C ILE A 10 5.71 -11.22 -15.33
N PRO A 11 5.59 -10.51 -14.18
CA PRO A 11 5.24 -9.10 -14.19
C PRO A 11 6.39 -8.29 -14.79
N GLU A 12 6.04 -7.38 -15.67
CA GLU A 12 6.96 -6.40 -16.25
C GLU A 12 6.72 -5.03 -15.61
N PRO A 13 7.78 -4.24 -15.36
CA PRO A 13 7.62 -2.88 -14.90
C PRO A 13 6.81 -2.05 -15.88
N LEU A 14 5.82 -1.32 -15.40
CA LEU A 14 5.04 -0.40 -16.20
C LEU A 14 5.81 0.92 -16.35
N ASP A 15 6.21 1.25 -17.57
CA ASP A 15 6.84 2.53 -17.85
C ASP A 15 5.77 3.63 -17.98
N LEU A 16 5.62 4.42 -16.92
CA LEU A 16 4.72 5.58 -16.88
C LEU A 16 5.39 6.88 -17.30
N ASN A 17 6.69 6.83 -17.66
CA ASN A 17 7.49 8.01 -17.98
C ASN A 17 7.49 9.11 -16.89
N LEU A 18 7.39 8.69 -15.61
CA LEU A 18 7.36 9.55 -14.43
C LEU A 18 8.65 9.48 -13.61
N SER A 19 9.61 8.65 -13.98
CA SER A 19 10.81 8.37 -13.19
C SER A 19 11.65 9.61 -12.94
N ASP A 20 11.85 10.47 -13.94
CA ASP A 20 12.60 11.71 -13.80
C ASP A 20 11.91 12.71 -12.87
N LEU A 21 10.56 12.79 -12.96
CA LEU A 21 9.75 13.63 -12.08
C LEU A 21 9.87 13.19 -10.63
N PHE A 22 9.69 11.90 -10.38
CA PHE A 22 9.78 11.33 -9.04
C PHE A 22 11.18 11.50 -8.45
N PHE A 23 12.22 11.23 -9.26
CA PHE A 23 13.61 11.39 -8.81
C PHE A 23 13.90 12.85 -8.44
N GLN A 24 13.45 13.81 -9.24
CA GLN A 24 13.61 15.24 -8.95
C GLN A 24 12.91 15.65 -7.65
N TYR A 25 11.75 15.04 -7.35
CA TYR A 25 10.99 15.31 -6.12
C TYR A 25 11.47 14.48 -4.93
N GLY A 26 12.48 13.63 -5.15
CA GLY A 26 13.19 12.95 -4.09
C GLY A 26 12.66 11.59 -3.72
N ILE A 27 12.02 10.90 -4.65
CA ILE A 27 11.66 9.49 -4.52
C ILE A 27 12.03 8.71 -5.78
N ARG A 28 12.09 7.39 -5.62
CA ARG A 28 12.23 6.44 -6.72
C ARG A 28 11.31 5.24 -6.47
N ILE A 29 10.50 4.89 -7.44
CA ILE A 29 9.75 3.64 -7.42
C ILE A 29 10.62 2.60 -8.12
N ASP A 30 11.10 1.63 -7.36
CA ASP A 30 11.94 0.56 -7.90
C ASP A 30 11.09 -0.46 -8.68
N PRO A 31 11.63 -1.09 -9.73
CA PRO A 31 10.98 -2.19 -10.43
C PRO A 31 11.00 -3.46 -9.56
N THR A 32 10.21 -3.46 -8.51
CA THR A 32 10.15 -4.51 -7.49
C THR A 32 8.71 -4.91 -7.20
N LEU A 33 8.56 -6.08 -6.59
CA LEU A 33 7.32 -6.52 -5.95
C LEU A 33 7.60 -6.65 -4.46
N VAL A 34 6.78 -6.01 -3.64
CA VAL A 34 6.81 -6.17 -2.18
C VAL A 34 6.00 -7.41 -1.81
N LEU A 35 6.61 -8.26 -0.98
CA LEU A 35 5.97 -9.44 -0.39
C LEU A 35 5.92 -9.25 1.13
N ASP A 36 4.78 -9.58 1.71
CA ASP A 36 4.55 -9.42 3.15
C ASP A 36 3.93 -10.68 3.74
N MET A 37 4.32 -11.05 4.97
CA MET A 37 3.68 -12.14 5.71
C MET A 37 2.28 -11.73 6.20
N GLU A 38 2.06 -10.43 6.43
CA GLU A 38 0.76 -9.86 6.71
C GLU A 38 0.08 -9.50 5.38
N CYS A 39 -0.65 -10.47 4.84
CA CYS A 39 -1.22 -10.39 3.50
C CYS A 39 -2.66 -10.89 3.44
N ALA A 40 -3.39 -10.46 2.42
CA ALA A 40 -4.69 -11.01 2.07
C ALA A 40 -4.55 -12.43 1.49
N ARG A 41 -5.66 -13.14 1.43
CA ARG A 41 -5.71 -14.53 0.94
C ARG A 41 -6.32 -14.60 -0.43
N ILE A 42 -5.93 -15.61 -1.18
CA ILE A 42 -6.52 -15.95 -2.47
C ILE A 42 -7.19 -17.32 -2.43
N ALA A 43 -8.28 -17.45 -3.16
CA ALA A 43 -9.04 -18.69 -3.25
C ALA A 43 -8.40 -19.63 -4.28
N GLN A 44 -8.15 -20.87 -3.89
CA GLN A 44 -7.65 -21.92 -4.78
C GLN A 44 -8.55 -23.16 -4.72
N VAL A 45 -8.73 -23.82 -5.87
CA VAL A 45 -9.42 -25.10 -5.94
C VAL A 45 -8.42 -26.20 -5.57
N ILE A 46 -8.65 -26.86 -4.43
CA ILE A 46 -7.79 -27.94 -3.92
C ILE A 46 -8.29 -29.34 -4.26
N GLY A 47 -9.53 -29.44 -4.76
CA GLY A 47 -10.16 -30.71 -5.09
C GLY A 47 -11.61 -30.56 -5.50
N LYS A 48 -12.34 -31.67 -5.49
CA LYS A 48 -13.79 -31.72 -5.72
C LYS A 48 -14.44 -32.58 -4.65
N VAL A 49 -15.62 -32.15 -4.19
CA VAL A 49 -16.52 -32.94 -3.35
C VAL A 49 -17.81 -33.15 -4.13
N GLY A 50 -17.95 -34.36 -4.70
CA GLY A 50 -18.94 -34.61 -5.75
C GLY A 50 -18.62 -33.75 -6.99
N ASP A 51 -19.64 -33.06 -7.53
CA ASP A 51 -19.48 -32.16 -8.69
C ASP A 51 -19.09 -30.72 -8.32
N LYS A 52 -18.92 -30.41 -7.03
CA LYS A 52 -18.60 -29.05 -6.57
C LYS A 52 -17.11 -28.90 -6.31
N PRO A 53 -16.47 -27.80 -6.78
CA PRO A 53 -15.08 -27.52 -6.45
C PRO A 53 -14.93 -27.24 -4.94
N GLN A 54 -13.94 -27.87 -4.33
CA GLN A 54 -13.51 -27.55 -2.97
C GLN A 54 -12.54 -26.38 -3.04
N ILE A 55 -12.90 -25.26 -2.40
CA ILE A 55 -12.12 -24.02 -2.42
C ILE A 55 -11.52 -23.79 -1.04
N GLU A 56 -10.25 -23.48 -1.01
CA GLU A 56 -9.51 -23.07 0.20
C GLU A 56 -8.82 -21.72 -0.01
N LEU A 57 -8.68 -20.96 1.08
CA LEU A 57 -8.06 -19.64 1.09
C LEU A 57 -6.61 -19.75 1.57
N PHE A 58 -5.66 -19.33 0.72
CA PHE A 58 -4.23 -19.35 1.01
C PHE A 58 -3.68 -17.94 1.14
N PRO A 59 -2.77 -17.66 2.12
CA PRO A 59 -2.06 -16.39 2.20
C PRO A 59 -1.33 -16.10 0.90
N TRP A 60 -1.48 -14.86 0.38
CA TRP A 60 -0.84 -14.45 -0.85
C TRP A 60 0.07 -13.24 -0.60
N ASN A 61 1.34 -13.51 -0.39
CA ASN A 61 2.31 -12.52 0.08
C ASN A 61 2.45 -11.29 -0.83
N TYR A 62 2.03 -11.36 -2.08
CA TYR A 62 2.01 -10.24 -3.03
C TYR A 62 0.83 -9.28 -2.84
N PHE A 63 -0.09 -9.58 -1.90
CA PHE A 63 -1.19 -8.70 -1.51
C PHE A 63 -1.03 -8.23 -0.06
N PRO A 64 -0.05 -7.35 0.22
CA PRO A 64 0.17 -6.83 1.55
C PRO A 64 -1.08 -6.19 2.15
N LEU A 65 -1.32 -6.44 3.44
CA LEU A 65 -2.26 -5.73 4.26
C LEU A 65 -1.50 -4.71 5.12
N ALA A 66 -1.17 -3.58 4.51
CA ALA A 66 -0.37 -2.55 5.14
C ALA A 66 -1.08 -1.92 6.34
N ALA A 67 -0.35 -1.81 7.46
CA ALA A 67 -0.84 -1.07 8.62
C ALA A 67 -0.48 0.42 8.48
N PRO A 68 -1.29 1.33 9.06
CA PRO A 68 -0.91 2.72 9.21
C PRO A 68 0.41 2.84 9.97
N TYR A 69 1.38 3.53 9.40
CA TYR A 69 2.74 3.57 9.97
C TYR A 69 2.99 4.77 10.89
N SER A 70 2.38 5.90 10.57
CA SER A 70 2.61 7.16 11.28
C SER A 70 1.34 7.64 12.00
N ASN A 71 1.52 8.62 12.91
CA ASN A 71 0.39 9.34 13.51
C ASN A 71 -0.12 10.47 12.58
N HIS A 72 0.26 10.45 11.30
CA HIS A 72 -0.17 11.47 10.35
C HIS A 72 -1.70 11.42 10.17
N PRO A 73 -2.42 12.56 10.12
CA PRO A 73 -3.88 12.60 10.03
C PRO A 73 -4.48 11.75 8.90
N ILE A 74 -3.79 11.63 7.77
CA ILE A 74 -4.23 10.82 6.63
C ILE A 74 -4.39 9.35 7.00
N VAL A 75 -3.50 8.81 7.84
CA VAL A 75 -3.43 7.37 8.17
C VAL A 75 -3.73 7.06 9.63
N ASN A 76 -4.00 8.08 10.44
CA ASN A 76 -4.34 7.87 11.84
C ASN A 76 -5.74 7.26 11.97
N ASN A 77 -5.89 6.22 12.78
CA ASN A 77 -7.16 5.52 13.05
C ASN A 77 -7.87 4.91 11.82
N ILE A 78 -7.14 4.55 10.77
CA ILE A 78 -7.70 3.77 9.68
C ILE A 78 -7.34 2.28 9.83
N ASP A 79 -8.16 1.43 9.24
CA ASP A 79 -7.91 -0.01 9.15
C ASP A 79 -6.73 -0.32 8.20
N ARG A 80 -6.38 -1.60 8.11
CA ARG A 80 -5.38 -2.08 7.14
C ARG A 80 -5.79 -1.75 5.71
N ILE A 81 -4.79 -1.41 4.92
CA ILE A 81 -4.92 -1.06 3.51
C ILE A 81 -4.49 -2.27 2.69
N LEU A 82 -5.37 -2.76 1.84
CA LEU A 82 -5.06 -3.80 0.86
C LEU A 82 -4.32 -3.19 -0.33
N LEU A 83 -3.20 -3.78 -0.70
CA LEU A 83 -2.43 -3.44 -1.89
C LEU A 83 -2.26 -4.68 -2.77
N ASP A 84 -2.34 -4.50 -4.09
CA ASP A 84 -2.20 -5.55 -5.09
C ASP A 84 -0.87 -5.37 -5.85
N PHE A 85 0.12 -6.23 -5.58
CA PHE A 85 1.45 -6.19 -6.21
C PHE A 85 2.19 -4.84 -6.10
N PRO A 86 2.24 -4.20 -4.93
CA PRO A 86 2.90 -2.90 -4.78
C PRO A 86 4.41 -3.00 -5.03
N ALA A 87 4.98 -1.92 -5.52
CA ALA A 87 6.42 -1.74 -5.62
C ALA A 87 6.99 -1.05 -4.37
N LYS A 88 8.29 -1.19 -4.15
CA LYS A 88 9.01 -0.45 -3.11
C LYS A 88 9.29 0.98 -3.58
N ILE A 89 9.08 1.94 -2.69
CA ILE A 89 9.47 3.35 -2.88
C ILE A 89 10.74 3.62 -2.06
N ASP A 90 11.79 4.11 -2.70
CA ASP A 90 12.97 4.64 -2.03
C ASP A 90 12.92 6.15 -1.96
N THR A 91 13.41 6.71 -0.85
CA THR A 91 13.61 8.16 -0.72
C THR A 91 15.02 8.51 -1.15
N VAL A 92 15.14 9.50 -2.03
CA VAL A 92 16.41 10.03 -2.52
C VAL A 92 16.52 11.53 -2.20
N LYS A 93 17.69 12.13 -2.37
CA LYS A 93 17.85 13.56 -2.14
C LYS A 93 17.06 14.34 -3.20
N SER A 94 16.14 15.21 -2.78
CA SER A 94 15.38 16.07 -3.68
C SER A 94 16.17 17.28 -4.15
N ALA A 95 15.82 17.84 -5.31
CA ALA A 95 16.41 19.07 -5.85
C ALA A 95 15.93 20.34 -5.10
N GLY A 96 14.89 20.26 -4.26
CA GLY A 96 14.32 21.34 -3.46
C GLY A 96 14.11 20.94 -2.00
N SER A 97 13.49 21.83 -1.21
CA SER A 97 13.15 21.55 0.19
C SER A 97 11.84 20.78 0.28
N VAL A 98 11.88 19.47 0.01
CA VAL A 98 10.73 18.58 0.06
C VAL A 98 10.88 17.63 1.25
N THR A 99 9.91 17.70 2.17
CA THR A 99 9.76 16.75 3.27
C THR A 99 9.08 15.49 2.76
N LYS A 100 9.51 14.33 3.24
CA LYS A 100 9.02 13.01 2.82
C LYS A 100 8.51 12.27 4.04
N THR A 101 7.22 12.03 4.11
CA THR A 101 6.56 11.34 5.22
C THR A 101 5.99 10.01 4.75
N PRO A 102 6.55 8.86 5.18
CA PRO A 102 5.96 7.56 4.88
C PRO A 102 4.54 7.47 5.47
N LEU A 103 3.57 7.08 4.64
CA LEU A 103 2.18 6.87 5.06
C LEU A 103 1.82 5.39 5.11
N ILE A 104 2.19 4.65 4.08
CA ILE A 104 1.88 3.23 3.91
C ILE A 104 3.20 2.47 3.84
N VAL A 105 3.38 1.52 4.76
CA VAL A 105 4.56 0.66 4.78
C VAL A 105 4.16 -0.80 5.00
N SER A 106 5.04 -1.70 4.61
CA SER A 106 4.90 -3.12 4.89
C SER A 106 5.07 -3.45 6.38
N SER A 107 4.69 -4.66 6.77
CA SER A 107 4.92 -5.19 8.12
C SER A 107 6.41 -5.34 8.45
N PRO A 108 6.78 -5.65 9.71
CA PRO A 108 8.14 -6.04 10.04
C PRO A 108 8.64 -7.30 9.32
N TYR A 109 7.73 -8.12 8.80
CA TYR A 109 8.00 -9.41 8.16
C TYR A 109 7.75 -9.31 6.66
N SER A 110 8.53 -8.50 5.98
CA SER A 110 8.42 -8.30 4.54
C SER A 110 9.74 -8.45 3.82
N ARG A 111 9.68 -8.54 2.50
CA ARG A 111 10.81 -8.55 1.58
C ARG A 111 10.38 -7.95 0.25
N PHE A 112 11.32 -7.70 -0.63
CA PHE A 112 11.02 -7.36 -2.01
C PHE A 112 11.71 -8.34 -2.97
N GLN A 113 11.17 -8.41 -4.17
CA GLN A 113 11.69 -9.20 -5.28
C GLN A 113 11.86 -8.27 -6.48
N LEU A 114 13.02 -8.33 -7.13
CA LEU A 114 13.28 -7.53 -8.34
C LEU A 114 12.47 -8.08 -9.52
N ALA A 115 11.87 -7.20 -10.31
CA ALA A 115 11.29 -7.55 -11.59
C ALA A 115 12.40 -7.59 -12.69
N PRO A 116 12.27 -8.47 -13.70
CA PRO A 116 11.21 -9.48 -13.88
C PRO A 116 11.36 -10.67 -12.94
N ALA A 117 10.24 -11.15 -12.40
CA ALA A 117 10.22 -12.30 -11.50
C ALA A 117 9.03 -13.20 -11.81
N ARG A 118 9.22 -14.51 -11.76
CA ARG A 118 8.11 -15.44 -11.95
C ARG A 118 7.20 -15.42 -10.71
N VAL A 119 5.92 -15.18 -10.92
CA VAL A 119 4.86 -15.25 -9.91
C VAL A 119 3.91 -16.37 -10.30
N GLY A 120 3.69 -17.34 -9.43
CA GLY A 120 2.85 -18.49 -9.73
C GLY A 120 2.23 -19.14 -8.49
N PHE A 121 1.14 -19.86 -8.68
CA PHE A 121 0.43 -20.55 -7.60
C PHE A 121 1.16 -21.77 -7.04
N ASP A 122 2.19 -22.26 -7.72
CA ASP A 122 3.07 -23.31 -7.22
C ASP A 122 3.78 -22.91 -5.91
N MET A 123 3.95 -21.62 -5.68
CA MET A 123 4.49 -21.08 -4.42
C MET A 123 3.61 -21.40 -3.20
N LEU A 124 2.32 -21.62 -3.39
CA LEU A 124 1.37 -21.92 -2.31
C LEU A 124 1.54 -23.35 -1.76
N ARG A 125 2.27 -24.22 -2.46
CA ARG A 125 2.52 -25.61 -2.03
C ARG A 125 3.42 -25.70 -0.80
N TYR A 126 4.19 -24.65 -0.54
CA TYR A 126 5.16 -24.61 0.55
C TYR A 126 4.91 -23.37 1.41
N ALA A 127 5.00 -23.53 2.72
CA ALA A 127 4.99 -22.40 3.61
C ALA A 127 6.17 -21.46 3.29
N PRO A 128 5.97 -20.14 3.24
CA PRO A 128 7.05 -19.21 3.00
C PRO A 128 8.09 -19.30 4.13
N ASP A 129 9.36 -19.25 3.76
CA ASP A 129 10.47 -19.22 4.72
C ASP A 129 10.52 -17.83 5.38
N ALA A 130 10.05 -17.76 6.63
CA ALA A 130 9.96 -16.51 7.39
C ALA A 130 11.33 -15.81 7.57
N SER A 131 12.44 -16.56 7.53
CA SER A 131 13.78 -15.98 7.65
C SER A 131 14.17 -15.08 6.49
N LYS A 132 13.51 -15.23 5.34
CA LYS A 132 13.72 -14.41 4.12
C LYS A 132 12.91 -13.12 4.12
N PHE A 133 12.00 -12.94 5.07
CA PHE A 133 11.20 -11.73 5.22
C PHE A 133 11.85 -10.79 6.27
N ASP A 134 13.03 -10.33 5.92
CA ASP A 134 13.98 -9.61 6.79
C ASP A 134 14.09 -8.10 6.47
N LYS A 135 13.21 -7.56 5.64
CA LYS A 135 13.18 -6.15 5.23
C LYS A 135 11.95 -5.45 5.79
N PRO A 136 12.01 -4.96 7.05
CA PRO A 136 10.86 -4.32 7.68
C PRO A 136 10.53 -2.97 7.05
N HIS A 137 9.25 -2.61 7.09
CA HIS A 137 8.73 -1.27 6.82
C HIS A 137 9.13 -0.71 5.45
N LEU A 138 9.03 -1.53 4.40
CA LEU A 138 9.20 -1.09 3.02
C LEU A 138 8.12 -0.05 2.67
N ILE A 139 8.53 1.12 2.19
CA ILE A 139 7.60 2.19 1.86
C ILE A 139 6.85 1.84 0.57
N MET A 140 5.52 1.93 0.61
CA MET A 140 4.62 1.73 -0.53
C MET A 140 3.72 2.95 -0.78
N GLY A 141 3.66 3.88 0.17
CA GLY A 141 2.98 5.16 0.04
C GLY A 141 3.67 6.25 0.82
N VAL A 142 3.84 7.44 0.21
CA VAL A 142 4.59 8.57 0.78
C VAL A 142 3.88 9.89 0.49
N LEU A 143 3.89 10.79 1.47
CA LEU A 143 3.52 12.19 1.32
C LEU A 143 4.79 13.01 1.09
N LEU A 144 4.76 13.85 0.08
CA LEU A 144 5.78 14.85 -0.24
C LEU A 144 5.21 16.24 0.01
N GLU A 145 5.89 17.07 0.78
CA GLU A 145 5.45 18.42 1.09
C GLU A 145 6.59 19.41 0.95
N GLY A 146 6.35 20.53 0.32
CA GLY A 146 7.36 21.58 0.16
C GLY A 146 7.21 22.38 -1.12
N GLN A 147 8.32 22.92 -1.59
CA GLN A 147 8.41 23.59 -2.88
C GLN A 147 9.05 22.66 -3.90
N PHE A 148 8.33 22.43 -4.98
CA PHE A 148 8.74 21.50 -6.02
C PHE A 148 9.38 22.27 -7.18
N LYS A 149 10.61 21.91 -7.52
CA LYS A 149 11.32 22.49 -8.65
C LYS A 149 10.76 21.94 -9.96
N SER A 150 10.44 22.82 -10.92
CA SER A 150 9.95 22.40 -12.24
C SER A 150 11.00 21.55 -12.98
N LEU A 151 10.58 20.49 -13.66
CA LEU A 151 11.45 19.74 -14.58
C LEU A 151 12.03 20.63 -15.68
N TYR A 152 11.31 21.66 -16.07
CA TYR A 152 11.66 22.61 -17.14
C TYR A 152 12.39 23.85 -16.61
N ALA A 153 12.75 23.90 -15.30
CA ALA A 153 13.34 25.09 -14.68
C ALA A 153 14.59 25.61 -15.40
N ASN A 154 15.42 24.70 -15.95
CA ASN A 154 16.68 25.05 -16.60
C ASN A 154 16.58 25.09 -18.15
N ARG A 155 15.51 24.60 -18.73
CA ARG A 155 15.31 24.51 -20.19
C ARG A 155 13.81 24.59 -20.53
N PRO A 156 13.16 25.75 -20.31
CA PRO A 156 11.79 25.92 -20.77
C PRO A 156 11.82 25.95 -22.33
N GLU A 157 10.92 25.22 -22.95
CA GLU A 157 10.77 25.20 -24.39
C GLU A 157 10.16 26.53 -24.84
N GLN A 158 10.69 27.12 -25.95
CA GLN A 158 10.23 28.41 -26.43
C GLN A 158 8.74 28.41 -26.78
N SER A 159 8.25 27.35 -27.41
CA SER A 159 6.82 27.14 -27.71
C SER A 159 5.93 27.17 -26.47
N MET A 160 6.41 26.63 -25.36
CA MET A 160 5.71 26.64 -24.08
C MET A 160 5.66 28.05 -23.48
N LEU A 161 6.77 28.80 -23.56
CA LEU A 161 6.80 30.19 -23.06
C LEU A 161 5.83 31.08 -23.85
N GLU A 162 5.81 30.95 -25.16
CA GLU A 162 4.89 31.69 -26.02
C GLU A 162 3.42 31.35 -25.78
N ALA A 163 3.13 30.06 -25.54
CA ALA A 163 1.78 29.61 -25.17
C ALA A 163 1.33 30.18 -23.82
N MET A 164 2.22 30.18 -22.83
CA MET A 164 1.95 30.73 -21.51
C MET A 164 1.72 32.24 -21.56
N GLU A 165 2.54 32.98 -22.34
CA GLU A 165 2.38 34.41 -22.52
C GLU A 165 1.03 34.76 -23.15
N LYS A 166 0.58 34.02 -24.18
CA LYS A 166 -0.75 34.15 -24.77
C LYS A 166 -1.89 33.93 -23.80
N LEU A 167 -1.66 33.11 -22.78
CA LEU A 167 -2.63 32.82 -21.72
C LEU A 167 -2.52 33.77 -20.52
N GLY A 168 -1.61 34.76 -20.56
CA GLY A 168 -1.33 35.65 -19.43
C GLY A 168 -0.71 34.97 -18.21
N LEU A 169 -0.05 33.81 -18.41
CA LEU A 169 0.62 33.05 -17.38
C LEU A 169 2.13 33.33 -17.39
N SER A 170 2.73 33.41 -16.20
CA SER A 170 4.18 33.51 -16.06
C SER A 170 4.79 32.13 -15.77
N PHE A 171 5.92 31.83 -16.42
CA PHE A 171 6.69 30.63 -16.13
C PHE A 171 7.27 30.69 -14.70
N ARG A 172 7.09 29.60 -13.93
CA ARG A 172 7.66 29.46 -12.59
C ARG A 172 8.65 28.33 -12.56
N THR A 173 9.84 28.57 -12.03
CA THR A 173 10.90 27.56 -11.84
C THR A 173 10.62 26.66 -10.63
N GLU A 174 9.84 27.14 -9.66
CA GLU A 174 9.44 26.42 -8.46
C GLU A 174 7.95 26.64 -8.16
N SER A 175 7.31 25.65 -7.56
CA SER A 175 5.93 25.79 -7.09
C SER A 175 5.85 26.68 -5.83
N GLN A 176 4.66 27.14 -5.51
CA GLN A 176 4.35 27.51 -4.14
C GLN A 176 4.41 26.25 -3.26
N LYS A 177 4.32 26.41 -1.93
CA LYS A 177 4.22 25.27 -1.02
C LYS A 177 3.03 24.40 -1.45
N ALA A 178 3.31 23.13 -1.74
CA ALA A 178 2.33 22.17 -2.23
C ALA A 178 2.56 20.80 -1.56
N ALA A 179 1.59 19.92 -1.68
CA ALA A 179 1.66 18.55 -1.21
C ALA A 179 1.30 17.57 -2.33
N MET A 180 1.91 16.40 -2.30
CA MET A 180 1.68 15.31 -3.23
C MET A 180 1.73 13.98 -2.51
N ILE A 181 0.77 13.10 -2.77
CA ILE A 181 0.76 11.73 -2.23
C ILE A 181 1.04 10.77 -3.38
N ILE A 182 2.01 9.88 -3.18
CA ILE A 182 2.39 8.88 -4.16
C ILE A 182 2.26 7.51 -3.52
N VAL A 183 1.54 6.63 -4.20
CA VAL A 183 1.36 5.22 -3.82
C VAL A 183 1.82 4.34 -4.98
N SER A 184 2.54 3.28 -4.68
CA SER A 184 3.12 2.38 -5.69
C SER A 184 2.16 1.31 -6.20
N ASP A 185 0.87 1.44 -5.90
CA ASP A 185 -0.20 0.56 -6.34
C ASP A 185 -1.36 1.40 -6.90
N GLY A 186 -1.63 1.26 -8.20
CA GLY A 186 -2.73 1.95 -8.88
C GLY A 186 -4.11 1.33 -8.56
N ASP A 187 -4.15 0.10 -8.07
CA ASP A 187 -5.39 -0.61 -7.77
C ASP A 187 -5.95 -0.26 -6.38
N LEU A 188 -5.21 0.48 -5.56
CA LEU A 188 -5.60 0.89 -4.19
C LEU A 188 -7.02 1.47 -4.11
N ILE A 189 -7.44 2.26 -5.11
CA ILE A 189 -8.76 2.92 -5.16
C ILE A 189 -9.70 2.28 -6.19
N ARG A 190 -9.30 1.13 -6.75
CA ARG A 190 -10.06 0.43 -7.78
C ARG A 190 -11.32 -0.20 -7.17
N ASN A 191 -12.42 -0.12 -7.89
CA ASN A 191 -13.60 -0.95 -7.68
C ASN A 191 -13.85 -1.84 -8.90
N TYR A 192 -14.41 -3.02 -8.65
CA TYR A 192 -14.69 -3.99 -9.69
C TYR A 192 -16.17 -3.90 -10.10
N TYR A 193 -16.42 -3.97 -11.39
CA TYR A 193 -17.77 -4.12 -11.90
C TYR A 193 -18.14 -5.60 -12.00
N ASP A 194 -19.25 -5.98 -11.38
CA ASP A 194 -19.82 -7.31 -11.47
C ASP A 194 -20.99 -7.29 -12.47
N ALA A 195 -20.74 -7.84 -13.65
CA ALA A 195 -21.72 -7.88 -14.73
C ALA A 195 -22.95 -8.78 -14.42
N SER A 196 -22.83 -9.70 -13.46
CA SER A 196 -23.94 -10.60 -13.07
C SER A 196 -24.98 -9.89 -12.20
N THR A 197 -24.54 -8.92 -11.41
CA THR A 197 -25.38 -8.15 -10.48
C THR A 197 -25.60 -6.71 -10.90
N ASP A 198 -24.94 -6.27 -12.00
CA ASP A 198 -24.91 -4.87 -12.48
C ASP A 198 -24.49 -3.87 -11.39
N LYS A 199 -23.50 -4.24 -10.59
CA LYS A 199 -23.02 -3.42 -9.45
C LYS A 199 -21.51 -3.29 -9.42
N PHE A 200 -21.08 -2.17 -8.88
CA PHE A 200 -19.67 -1.96 -8.52
C PHE A 200 -19.41 -2.43 -7.09
N SER A 201 -18.28 -3.11 -6.90
CA SER A 201 -17.79 -3.43 -5.56
C SER A 201 -17.32 -2.15 -4.85
N PRO A 202 -17.35 -2.09 -3.51
CA PRO A 202 -16.73 -0.99 -2.77
C PRO A 202 -15.20 -0.97 -2.97
N VAL A 203 -14.58 0.20 -2.79
CA VAL A 203 -13.12 0.36 -2.77
C VAL A 203 -12.52 -0.50 -1.63
N GLY A 204 -11.44 -1.21 -1.93
CA GLY A 204 -10.81 -2.16 -1.00
C GLY A 204 -11.50 -3.54 -0.94
N TYR A 205 -12.36 -3.87 -1.90
CA TYR A 205 -13.00 -5.17 -1.96
C TYR A 205 -12.05 -6.25 -2.47
N SER A 206 -11.81 -7.27 -1.66
CA SER A 206 -11.12 -8.49 -2.07
C SER A 206 -12.10 -9.49 -2.69
N LYS A 207 -12.00 -9.71 -4.00
CA LYS A 207 -12.84 -10.67 -4.73
C LYS A 207 -12.62 -12.12 -4.29
N PHE A 208 -11.45 -12.43 -3.76
CA PHE A 208 -11.09 -13.77 -3.31
C PHE A 208 -11.65 -14.10 -1.92
N GLU A 209 -11.53 -13.16 -0.98
CA GLU A 209 -12.03 -13.31 0.38
C GLU A 209 -13.49 -12.87 0.52
N LYS A 210 -14.04 -12.21 -0.49
CA LYS A 210 -15.39 -11.62 -0.50
C LYS A 210 -15.63 -10.69 0.70
N THR A 211 -14.59 -9.94 1.07
CA THR A 211 -14.61 -8.98 2.18
C THR A 211 -14.11 -7.62 1.70
N THR A 212 -14.40 -6.56 2.45
CA THR A 212 -13.95 -5.21 2.14
C THR A 212 -12.99 -4.71 3.21
N TYR A 213 -11.81 -4.30 2.78
CA TYR A 213 -10.82 -3.63 3.61
C TYR A 213 -11.10 -2.12 3.59
N ASN A 214 -11.78 -1.63 4.61
CA ASN A 214 -12.24 -0.22 4.69
C ASN A 214 -11.08 0.78 4.75
N GLY A 215 -9.88 0.36 5.09
CA GLY A 215 -8.68 1.19 5.11
C GLY A 215 -8.39 1.86 3.77
N ASN A 216 -8.63 1.17 2.65
CA ASN A 216 -8.43 1.75 1.31
C ASN A 216 -9.29 2.99 1.08
N ARG A 217 -10.60 2.86 1.35
CA ARG A 217 -11.54 3.97 1.20
C ARG A 217 -11.23 5.11 2.17
N ALA A 218 -10.95 4.77 3.43
CA ALA A 218 -10.63 5.76 4.46
C ALA A 218 -9.35 6.53 4.11
N PHE A 219 -8.29 5.81 3.70
CA PHE A 219 -7.04 6.44 3.24
C PHE A 219 -7.28 7.41 2.10
N PHE A 220 -8.01 6.99 1.06
CA PHE A 220 -8.26 7.84 -0.11
C PHE A 220 -9.03 9.10 0.26
N LEU A 221 -10.11 8.98 1.05
CA LEU A 221 -10.90 10.15 1.47
C LEU A 221 -10.09 11.11 2.34
N ASN A 222 -9.32 10.59 3.31
CA ASN A 222 -8.45 11.40 4.14
C ASN A 222 -7.34 12.08 3.32
N ALA A 223 -6.78 11.37 2.32
CA ALA A 223 -5.76 11.92 1.43
C ALA A 223 -6.30 13.10 0.61
N VAL A 224 -7.50 12.95 0.02
CA VAL A 224 -8.14 14.02 -0.74
C VAL A 224 -8.47 15.20 0.18
N GLU A 225 -9.06 14.94 1.34
CA GLU A 225 -9.41 15.98 2.32
C GLU A 225 -8.16 16.75 2.76
N TYR A 226 -7.05 16.05 3.02
CA TYR A 226 -5.78 16.69 3.38
C TYR A 226 -5.22 17.59 2.28
N LEU A 227 -5.27 17.12 1.02
CA LEU A 227 -4.71 17.86 -0.11
C LEU A 227 -5.54 19.08 -0.52
N VAL A 228 -6.85 19.08 -0.22
CA VAL A 228 -7.80 20.16 -0.62
C VAL A 228 -8.05 21.14 0.52
N SER A 229 -7.89 20.74 1.80
CA SER A 229 -8.17 21.59 2.95
C SER A 229 -7.05 22.60 3.19
N GLU A 230 -7.40 23.87 3.25
CA GLU A 230 -6.49 24.94 3.71
C GLU A 230 -6.30 24.91 5.25
N GLU A 231 -7.23 24.29 5.98
CA GLU A 231 -7.21 24.12 7.43
C GLU A 231 -7.06 22.63 7.80
N ASN A 232 -6.28 22.34 8.85
CA ASN A 232 -6.03 20.97 9.33
C ASN A 232 -7.26 20.35 10.05
N ILE A 233 -8.38 20.25 9.36
CA ILE A 233 -9.63 19.67 9.90
C ILE A 233 -9.42 18.21 10.32
N LEU A 234 -8.54 17.48 9.64
CA LEU A 234 -8.19 16.09 9.96
C LEU A 234 -7.51 15.93 11.32
N GLU A 235 -6.76 16.92 11.80
CA GLU A 235 -6.15 16.89 13.14
C GLU A 235 -7.19 16.81 14.26
N ALA A 236 -8.35 17.43 14.07
CA ALA A 236 -9.44 17.38 15.04
C ALA A 236 -10.08 15.98 15.16
N ARG A 237 -10.07 15.19 14.09
CA ARG A 237 -10.59 13.81 14.06
C ARG A 237 -9.64 12.80 14.68
N GLY A 238 -8.34 13.10 14.74
CA GLY A 238 -7.31 12.20 15.26
C GLY A 238 -7.34 11.91 16.76
N LYS A 239 -8.27 12.50 17.51
CA LYS A 239 -8.42 12.30 18.97
C LYS A 239 -9.24 11.06 19.36
N GLU A 240 -9.67 10.22 18.43
CA GLU A 240 -10.43 9.02 18.75
C GLU A 240 -9.56 7.82 19.11
N PHE A 241 -10.09 6.98 19.99
CA PHE A 241 -9.45 5.87 20.71
C PHE A 241 -8.63 4.91 19.83
N LYS A 242 -7.33 4.74 20.13
CA LYS A 242 -6.51 3.65 19.60
C LYS A 242 -7.00 2.31 20.15
N ILE A 243 -7.79 1.59 19.38
CA ILE A 243 -8.00 0.16 19.62
C ILE A 243 -6.69 -0.55 19.19
N ARG A 244 -5.88 -0.94 20.18
CA ARG A 244 -4.68 -1.74 19.91
C ARG A 244 -5.13 -3.14 19.52
N MET A 245 -4.98 -3.50 18.25
CA MET A 245 -5.15 -4.89 17.82
C MET A 245 -4.11 -5.76 18.49
N LEU A 246 -4.53 -6.97 18.88
CA LEU A 246 -3.64 -7.95 19.50
C LEU A 246 -2.62 -8.47 18.46
N ASP A 247 -1.37 -8.46 18.85
CA ASP A 247 -0.28 -9.03 18.05
C ASP A 247 -0.44 -10.57 17.99
N GLN A 248 -0.86 -11.07 16.83
CA GLN A 248 -1.15 -12.48 16.60
C GLN A 248 0.10 -13.36 16.77
N VAL A 249 1.28 -12.85 16.43
CA VAL A 249 2.55 -13.56 16.57
C VAL A 249 2.90 -13.69 18.05
N LYS A 250 2.76 -12.61 18.82
CA LYS A 250 2.99 -12.61 20.25
C LYS A 250 1.99 -13.50 20.99
N ILE A 251 0.72 -13.46 20.59
CA ILE A 251 -0.32 -14.34 21.17
C ILE A 251 0.04 -15.80 20.96
N SER A 252 0.40 -16.23 19.76
CA SER A 252 0.71 -17.63 19.47
C SER A 252 1.96 -18.09 20.23
N ARG A 253 2.96 -17.23 20.39
CA ARG A 253 4.22 -17.52 21.10
C ARG A 253 4.04 -17.61 22.61
N GLU A 254 3.22 -16.75 23.19
CA GLU A 254 3.07 -16.63 24.63
C GLU A 254 1.81 -17.32 25.17
N LYS A 255 1.00 -17.94 24.33
CA LYS A 255 -0.30 -18.55 24.66
C LYS A 255 -0.20 -19.50 25.84
N SER A 256 0.74 -20.45 25.80
CA SER A 256 0.90 -21.48 26.85
C SER A 256 1.31 -20.87 28.19
N PHE A 257 2.16 -19.85 28.17
CA PHE A 257 2.58 -19.13 29.38
C PHE A 257 1.38 -18.44 30.06
N TRP A 258 0.58 -17.70 29.31
CA TRP A 258 -0.56 -16.98 29.84
C TRP A 258 -1.69 -17.92 30.27
N GLN A 259 -1.88 -19.05 29.58
CA GLN A 259 -2.81 -20.08 30.02
C GLN A 259 -2.39 -20.68 31.37
N LEU A 260 -1.11 -21.03 31.51
CA LEU A 260 -0.58 -21.56 32.78
C LEU A 260 -0.72 -20.54 33.91
N LEU A 261 -0.35 -19.30 33.70
CA LEU A 261 -0.41 -18.24 34.69
C LEU A 261 -1.84 -18.01 35.17
N ASN A 262 -2.81 -17.88 34.26
CA ASN A 262 -4.20 -17.63 34.58
C ASN A 262 -4.89 -18.80 35.26
N THR A 263 -4.37 -20.04 35.10
CA THR A 263 -4.92 -21.24 35.77
C THR A 263 -4.26 -21.46 37.13
N ALA A 264 -2.94 -21.31 37.22
CA ALA A 264 -2.18 -21.59 38.43
C ALA A 264 -2.30 -20.48 39.47
N LEU A 265 -2.29 -19.20 39.07
CA LEU A 265 -2.31 -18.07 39.99
C LEU A 265 -3.52 -18.02 40.90
N PRO A 266 -4.78 -18.26 40.45
CA PRO A 266 -5.94 -18.34 41.36
C PRO A 266 -5.89 -19.50 42.34
N LEU A 267 -5.29 -20.63 41.92
CA LEU A 267 -5.15 -21.82 42.81
C LEU A 267 -4.11 -21.63 43.92
N VAL A 268 -3.11 -20.77 43.69
CA VAL A 268 -2.09 -20.45 44.71
C VAL A 268 -2.55 -19.36 45.68
N LEU A 269 -3.54 -18.55 45.27
CA LEU A 269 -4.08 -17.45 46.08
C LEU A 269 -5.32 -17.87 46.92
N LEU A 270 -5.83 -19.08 46.72
CA LEU A 270 -6.85 -19.76 47.55
C LEU A 270 -6.18 -20.57 48.67
#